data_9eb5a65c61d3d62d4e51e942f1cb9733
#
_entry.id   9eb5a65c61d3d62d4e51e942f1cb9733
#
_cell.length_a   1.000
_cell.length_b   1.000
_cell.length_c   1.000
_cell.angle_alpha   90.00
_cell.angle_beta   90.00
_cell.angle_gamma   90.00
#
_symmetry.space_group_name_H-M   'P 1'
#
loop_
_entity.id
_entity.type
_entity.pdbx_description
1 polymer ?
#
loop_
_entity_poly.entity_id
_entity_poly.type
_entity_poly.pdbx_seq_one_letter_code
_entity_poly.pdbx_strand_id
1 'polypeptide(L)'
;MNVIVGIAETSGNESPEALKVLTQFGFPGLKVDLLHVIAPLVVTGFPTEVVTAAEAVLWNSENESAAALGFMETLSNHILAAGDTVNQVGIHVLDGSPAYEILHFADAHATNLISVSASTNSKLETLLTGSVARNVTNNAHQSVLISRPPKRIGKLRVVLGTDHSAYANKCIEQFIGWSPRGIESIEVVTAFDDTLLRSRAADTGVAGVSAADAVRDAISDRTTSVAKRLKLISPKTHGTVVVGSAPDALRQVADETDADVIIVCAKGHSMLERLTLGSTSLSLAIDAPCSVMVLRHH
;
A
#
# COMPACT_ATOMS: atom_id res chain seq x y z
N MET A 1 4.78 4.37 -15.80
CA MET A 1 4.92 4.06 -14.36
C MET A 1 5.43 2.65 -14.20
N ASN A 2 6.50 2.42 -13.44
CA ASN A 2 7.09 1.10 -13.23
C ASN A 2 6.63 0.54 -11.88
N VAL A 3 6.09 -0.68 -11.88
CA VAL A 3 5.54 -1.32 -10.68
C VAL A 3 6.05 -2.74 -10.56
N ILE A 4 6.51 -3.12 -9.37
CA ILE A 4 6.79 -4.51 -9.03
C ILE A 4 5.56 -5.09 -8.34
N VAL A 5 5.18 -6.30 -8.73
CA VAL A 5 4.17 -7.09 -8.06
C VAL A 5 4.81 -8.33 -7.47
N GLY A 6 4.88 -8.40 -6.14
CA GLY A 6 5.35 -9.57 -5.42
C GLY A 6 4.31 -10.70 -5.50
N ILE A 7 4.69 -11.84 -6.07
CA ILE A 7 3.88 -13.03 -6.21
C ILE A 7 4.30 -14.02 -5.14
N ALA A 8 3.43 -14.31 -4.19
CA ALA A 8 3.72 -15.23 -3.08
C ALA A 8 3.32 -16.68 -3.39
N GLU A 9 2.20 -16.87 -4.10
CA GLU A 9 1.71 -18.21 -4.48
C GLU A 9 1.70 -18.34 -6.00
N THR A 10 2.23 -19.44 -6.49
CA THR A 10 2.32 -19.79 -7.92
C THR A 10 1.38 -20.94 -8.28
N SER A 11 0.44 -21.27 -7.39
CA SER A 11 -0.58 -22.30 -7.59
C SER A 11 -1.98 -21.70 -7.53
N GLY A 12 -2.85 -22.10 -8.44
CA GLY A 12 -4.23 -21.64 -8.52
C GLY A 12 -4.55 -20.94 -9.85
N ASN A 13 -5.84 -20.70 -10.09
CA ASN A 13 -6.34 -20.05 -11.32
C ASN A 13 -6.68 -18.56 -11.11
N GLU A 14 -6.48 -18.02 -9.92
CA GLU A 14 -6.86 -16.65 -9.61
C GLU A 14 -5.66 -15.70 -9.64
N SER A 15 -5.89 -14.50 -10.16
CA SER A 15 -4.90 -13.42 -10.08
C SER A 15 -4.67 -13.01 -8.63
N PRO A 16 -3.41 -12.81 -8.22
CA PRO A 16 -3.07 -12.33 -6.86
C PRO A 16 -3.78 -11.01 -6.51
N GLU A 17 -4.16 -10.83 -5.25
CA GLU A 17 -4.80 -9.57 -4.79
C GLU A 17 -3.94 -8.35 -5.11
N ALA A 18 -2.61 -8.48 -4.97
CA ALA A 18 -1.65 -7.43 -5.30
C ALA A 18 -1.82 -6.90 -6.73
N LEU A 19 -2.14 -7.77 -7.67
CA LEU A 19 -2.38 -7.42 -9.05
C LEU A 19 -3.81 -6.92 -9.28
N LYS A 20 -4.81 -7.56 -8.67
CA LYS A 20 -6.23 -7.19 -8.81
C LYS A 20 -6.44 -5.73 -8.40
N VAL A 21 -5.96 -5.33 -7.22
CA VAL A 21 -6.11 -3.95 -6.72
C VAL A 21 -5.28 -2.96 -7.54
N LEU A 22 -4.04 -3.33 -7.92
CA LEU A 22 -3.17 -2.50 -8.76
C LEU A 22 -3.85 -2.16 -10.10
N THR A 23 -4.41 -3.15 -10.78
CA THR A 23 -5.05 -2.93 -12.09
C THR A 23 -6.33 -2.10 -11.98
N GLN A 24 -7.08 -2.21 -10.88
CA GLN A 24 -8.25 -1.37 -10.63
C GLN A 24 -7.93 0.12 -10.52
N PHE A 25 -6.70 0.51 -10.12
CA PHE A 25 -6.30 1.92 -10.17
C PHE A 25 -6.29 2.50 -11.58
N GLY A 26 -6.09 1.68 -12.60
CA GLY A 26 -6.08 2.12 -13.98
C GLY A 26 -5.00 3.14 -14.31
N PHE A 27 -3.78 2.95 -13.78
CA PHE A 27 -2.65 3.81 -14.09
C PHE A 27 -2.29 3.71 -15.59
N PRO A 28 -2.19 4.82 -16.33
CA PRO A 28 -1.88 4.78 -17.74
C PRO A 28 -0.41 4.37 -17.99
N GLY A 29 -0.20 3.57 -19.01
CA GLY A 29 1.16 3.19 -19.42
C GLY A 29 1.93 2.39 -18.37
N LEU A 30 1.25 1.51 -17.62
CA LEU A 30 1.83 0.71 -16.57
C LEU A 30 2.80 -0.32 -17.13
N LYS A 31 4.00 -0.39 -16.56
CA LYS A 31 4.95 -1.48 -16.75
C LYS A 31 5.00 -2.27 -15.46
N VAL A 32 4.74 -3.55 -15.56
CA VAL A 32 4.64 -4.46 -14.40
C VAL A 32 5.76 -5.46 -14.47
N ASP A 33 6.55 -5.56 -13.40
CA ASP A 33 7.48 -6.64 -13.18
C ASP A 33 6.87 -7.60 -12.14
N LEU A 34 6.50 -8.81 -12.58
CA LEU A 34 6.05 -9.90 -11.73
C LEU A 34 7.29 -10.54 -11.11
N LEU A 35 7.37 -10.54 -9.78
CA LEU A 35 8.51 -11.03 -9.04
C LEU A 35 8.08 -12.14 -8.09
N HIS A 36 8.60 -13.35 -8.30
CA HIS A 36 8.50 -14.46 -7.35
C HIS A 36 9.86 -14.75 -6.75
N VAL A 37 9.90 -14.97 -5.44
CA VAL A 37 11.13 -15.27 -4.72
C VAL A 37 10.98 -16.62 -4.03
N ILE A 38 11.84 -17.55 -4.41
CA ILE A 38 11.93 -18.88 -3.81
C ILE A 38 12.80 -18.75 -2.57
N ALA A 39 12.18 -18.97 -1.40
CA ALA A 39 12.89 -18.94 -0.14
C ALA A 39 13.71 -20.24 0.02
N PRO A 40 15.02 -20.17 0.35
CA PRO A 40 15.80 -21.36 0.59
C PRO A 40 15.22 -22.14 1.78
N LEU A 41 15.11 -23.46 1.63
CA LEU A 41 14.78 -24.35 2.73
C LEU A 41 15.92 -24.32 3.75
N VAL A 42 15.70 -23.62 4.87
CA VAL A 42 16.66 -23.65 5.98
C VAL A 42 16.46 -24.95 6.75
N VAL A 43 17.24 -25.97 6.40
CA VAL A 43 17.30 -27.22 7.14
C VAL A 43 18.21 -27.01 8.34
N THR A 44 17.64 -26.72 9.50
CA THR A 44 18.40 -26.63 10.77
C THR A 44 18.45 -28.00 11.44
N GLY A 45 19.64 -28.55 11.61
CA GLY A 45 19.94 -29.61 12.60
C GLY A 45 19.95 -31.07 12.13
N PHE A 46 20.67 -31.42 11.03
CA PHE A 46 20.83 -32.82 10.66
C PHE A 46 22.33 -33.25 10.51
N PRO A 47 22.70 -34.46 10.99
CA PRO A 47 24.01 -35.05 10.71
C PRO A 47 23.98 -35.77 9.34
N THR A 48 25.07 -35.77 8.64
CA THR A 48 25.66 -36.61 7.57
C THR A 48 24.76 -37.25 6.46
N GLU A 49 23.46 -37.35 6.56
CA GLU A 49 22.53 -37.74 5.46
C GLU A 49 22.16 -36.58 4.52
N VAL A 50 22.91 -35.49 4.63
CA VAL A 50 22.63 -34.18 4.06
C VAL A 50 22.80 -34.12 2.53
N VAL A 51 23.55 -35.03 1.91
CA VAL A 51 23.81 -34.97 0.45
C VAL A 51 22.55 -35.31 -0.35
N THR A 52 21.78 -36.32 0.05
CA THR A 52 20.50 -36.68 -0.59
C THR A 52 19.41 -35.64 -0.30
N ALA A 53 19.46 -35.00 0.87
CA ALA A 53 18.54 -33.91 1.18
C ALA A 53 18.88 -32.62 0.40
N ALA A 54 20.16 -32.31 0.18
CA ALA A 54 20.58 -31.18 -0.64
C ALA A 54 20.21 -31.35 -2.12
N GLU A 55 20.36 -32.58 -2.68
CA GLU A 55 19.89 -32.88 -4.05
C GLU A 55 18.37 -32.79 -4.17
N ALA A 56 17.61 -33.27 -3.16
CA ALA A 56 16.15 -33.14 -3.14
C ALA A 56 15.71 -31.67 -3.01
N VAL A 57 16.45 -30.83 -2.28
CA VAL A 57 16.21 -29.40 -2.16
C VAL A 57 16.48 -28.68 -3.47
N LEU A 58 17.58 -28.99 -4.16
CA LEU A 58 17.93 -28.42 -5.47
C LEU A 58 16.89 -28.85 -6.53
N TRP A 59 16.52 -30.13 -6.55
CA TRP A 59 15.52 -30.64 -7.49
C TRP A 59 14.13 -30.04 -7.23
N ASN A 60 13.77 -29.76 -5.98
CA ASN A 60 12.52 -29.11 -5.62
C ASN A 60 12.53 -27.61 -6.03
N SER A 61 13.66 -26.93 -5.90
CA SER A 61 13.78 -25.52 -6.32
C SER A 61 13.69 -25.34 -7.84
N GLU A 62 14.26 -26.26 -8.63
CA GLU A 62 14.14 -26.23 -10.09
C GLU A 62 12.70 -26.45 -10.56
N ASN A 63 11.98 -27.41 -9.95
CA ASN A 63 10.58 -27.65 -10.25
C ASN A 63 9.69 -26.49 -9.79
N GLU A 64 9.98 -25.90 -8.65
CA GLU A 64 9.27 -24.74 -8.15
C GLU A 64 9.50 -23.51 -9.05
N SER A 65 10.73 -23.30 -9.51
CA SER A 65 11.06 -22.25 -10.49
C SER A 65 10.30 -22.45 -11.81
N ALA A 66 10.27 -23.66 -12.34
CA ALA A 66 9.57 -23.95 -13.57
C ALA A 66 8.04 -23.75 -13.43
N ALA A 67 7.47 -24.18 -12.31
CA ALA A 67 6.06 -23.98 -12.00
C ALA A 67 5.72 -22.49 -11.84
N ALA A 68 6.58 -21.73 -11.15
CA ALA A 68 6.44 -20.29 -10.97
C ALA A 68 6.48 -19.54 -12.31
N LEU A 69 7.44 -19.88 -13.16
CA LEU A 69 7.54 -19.30 -14.51
C LEU A 69 6.28 -19.56 -15.33
N GLY A 70 5.82 -20.80 -15.41
CA GLY A 70 4.61 -21.18 -16.17
C GLY A 70 3.34 -20.45 -15.65
N PHE A 71 3.21 -20.30 -14.33
CA PHE A 71 2.12 -19.54 -13.74
C PHE A 71 2.20 -18.06 -14.11
N MET A 72 3.38 -17.44 -13.96
CA MET A 72 3.56 -16.03 -14.26
C MET A 72 3.46 -15.70 -15.74
N GLU A 73 3.86 -16.60 -16.64
CA GLU A 73 3.62 -16.47 -18.09
C GLU A 73 2.12 -16.45 -18.40
N THR A 74 1.36 -17.36 -17.80
CA THR A 74 -0.10 -17.39 -17.93
C THR A 74 -0.72 -16.11 -17.42
N LEU A 75 -0.29 -15.62 -16.25
CA LEU A 75 -0.75 -14.38 -15.66
C LEU A 75 -0.39 -13.17 -16.54
N SER A 76 0.83 -13.12 -17.06
CA SER A 76 1.29 -12.07 -18.00
C SER A 76 0.41 -11.99 -19.24
N ASN A 77 0.09 -13.14 -19.85
CA ASN A 77 -0.78 -13.20 -21.01
C ASN A 77 -2.20 -12.70 -20.71
N HIS A 78 -2.76 -13.06 -19.54
CA HIS A 78 -4.06 -12.55 -19.10
C HIS A 78 -4.05 -11.03 -18.88
N ILE A 79 -3.01 -10.48 -18.26
CA ILE A 79 -2.87 -9.05 -18.01
C ILE A 79 -2.81 -8.27 -19.33
N LEU A 80 -1.99 -8.74 -20.28
CA LEU A 80 -1.83 -8.09 -21.58
C LEU A 80 -3.10 -8.20 -22.44
N ALA A 81 -3.81 -9.33 -22.36
CA ALA A 81 -5.08 -9.53 -23.08
C ALA A 81 -6.24 -8.69 -22.52
N ALA A 82 -6.21 -8.35 -21.23
CA ALA A 82 -7.24 -7.52 -20.60
C ALA A 82 -7.23 -6.04 -21.04
N GLY A 83 -6.21 -5.61 -21.79
CA GLY A 83 -6.15 -4.35 -22.53
C GLY A 83 -5.71 -3.12 -21.72
N ASP A 84 -5.62 -2.05 -22.32
CA ASP A 84 -5.53 -0.59 -22.12
C ASP A 84 -4.62 0.02 -21.01
N THR A 85 -4.32 -0.63 -19.91
CA THR A 85 -3.55 0.00 -18.82
C THR A 85 -2.11 -0.50 -18.69
N VAL A 86 -1.88 -1.79 -18.96
CA VAL A 86 -0.55 -2.41 -18.85
C VAL A 86 0.12 -2.52 -20.21
N ASN A 87 1.24 -1.83 -20.38
CA ASN A 87 1.97 -1.80 -21.65
C ASN A 87 3.05 -2.88 -21.76
N GLN A 88 3.56 -3.34 -20.63
CA GLN A 88 4.66 -4.30 -20.59
C GLN A 88 4.59 -5.12 -19.30
N VAL A 89 4.89 -6.41 -19.40
CA VAL A 89 5.05 -7.31 -18.25
C VAL A 89 6.42 -7.97 -18.33
N GLY A 90 7.23 -7.81 -17.28
CA GLY A 90 8.45 -8.58 -17.03
C GLY A 90 8.15 -9.73 -16.06
N ILE A 91 8.93 -10.80 -16.15
CA ILE A 91 8.79 -11.98 -15.27
C ILE A 91 10.15 -12.30 -14.69
N HIS A 92 10.22 -12.40 -13.35
CA HIS A 92 11.44 -12.61 -12.61
C HIS A 92 11.22 -13.65 -11.51
N VAL A 93 12.04 -14.71 -11.51
CA VAL A 93 12.13 -15.68 -10.43
C VAL A 93 13.51 -15.56 -9.82
N LEU A 94 13.58 -15.30 -8.52
CA LEU A 94 14.81 -15.11 -7.76
C LEU A 94 14.87 -16.09 -6.61
N ASP A 95 16.09 -16.45 -6.18
CA ASP A 95 16.32 -17.22 -4.97
C ASP A 95 16.76 -16.29 -3.85
N GLY A 96 16.20 -16.45 -2.64
CA GLY A 96 16.61 -15.64 -1.51
C GLY A 96 15.53 -15.33 -0.50
N SER A 97 15.75 -14.27 0.27
CA SER A 97 14.74 -13.77 1.22
C SER A 97 13.73 -12.87 0.48
N PRO A 98 12.43 -13.20 0.47
CA PRO A 98 11.45 -12.49 -0.36
C PRO A 98 11.45 -10.98 -0.17
N ALA A 99 11.45 -10.50 1.08
CA ALA A 99 11.44 -9.05 1.32
C ALA A 99 12.74 -8.37 0.86
N TYR A 100 13.88 -9.03 1.05
CA TYR A 100 15.19 -8.50 0.64
C TYR A 100 15.29 -8.40 -0.89
N GLU A 101 14.94 -9.48 -1.60
CA GLU A 101 15.03 -9.52 -3.06
C GLU A 101 14.07 -8.53 -3.72
N ILE A 102 12.84 -8.38 -3.19
CA ILE A 102 11.88 -7.38 -3.67
C ILE A 102 12.45 -5.95 -3.53
N LEU A 103 13.03 -5.63 -2.37
CA LEU A 103 13.61 -4.31 -2.11
C LEU A 103 14.84 -4.05 -2.99
N HIS A 104 15.74 -5.02 -3.08
CA HIS A 104 16.94 -4.94 -3.89
C HIS A 104 16.61 -4.76 -5.38
N PHE A 105 15.66 -5.54 -5.88
CA PHE A 105 15.18 -5.41 -7.26
C PHE A 105 14.54 -4.04 -7.50
N ALA A 106 13.73 -3.55 -6.54
CA ALA A 106 13.07 -2.25 -6.65
C ALA A 106 14.08 -1.08 -6.72
N ASP A 107 15.15 -1.15 -5.94
CA ASP A 107 16.20 -0.13 -5.93
C ASP A 107 17.03 -0.14 -7.24
N ALA A 108 17.22 -1.32 -7.84
CA ALA A 108 17.96 -1.48 -9.08
C ALA A 108 17.20 -1.04 -10.35
N HIS A 109 15.85 -0.99 -10.33
CA HIS A 109 15.02 -0.89 -11.54
C HIS A 109 14.14 0.36 -11.63
N ALA A 110 14.50 1.46 -10.99
CA ALA A 110 13.75 2.74 -11.03
C ALA A 110 12.24 2.54 -10.77
N THR A 111 11.88 1.70 -9.81
CA THR A 111 10.52 1.35 -9.45
C THR A 111 9.81 2.51 -8.77
N ASN A 112 8.56 2.77 -9.14
CA ASN A 112 7.73 3.79 -8.52
C ASN A 112 6.88 3.24 -7.37
N LEU A 113 6.39 2.01 -7.53
CA LEU A 113 5.45 1.36 -6.60
C LEU A 113 5.78 -0.13 -6.48
N ILE A 114 5.75 -0.64 -5.26
CA ILE A 114 5.80 -2.07 -4.96
C ILE A 114 4.41 -2.49 -4.52
N SER A 115 3.81 -3.50 -5.17
CA SER A 115 2.53 -4.07 -4.80
C SER A 115 2.73 -5.47 -4.22
N VAL A 116 2.24 -5.69 -3.01
CA VAL A 116 2.30 -6.98 -2.30
C VAL A 116 0.95 -7.31 -1.67
N SER A 117 0.63 -8.60 -1.56
CA SER A 117 -0.56 -9.06 -0.84
C SER A 117 -0.34 -8.96 0.68
N ALA A 118 -1.38 -8.61 1.42
CA ALA A 118 -1.31 -8.43 2.87
C ALA A 118 -0.96 -9.74 3.60
N SER A 119 -1.54 -10.86 3.19
CA SER A 119 -1.23 -12.21 3.71
C SER A 119 -1.67 -13.27 2.71
N THR A 120 -0.93 -14.38 2.65
CA THR A 120 -1.26 -15.52 1.77
C THR A 120 -1.77 -16.72 2.53
N ASN A 121 -1.61 -16.79 3.87
CA ASN A 121 -1.84 -18.02 4.64
C ASN A 121 -2.42 -17.74 6.02
N SER A 122 -3.70 -17.38 6.12
CA SER A 122 -4.39 -17.59 7.40
C SER A 122 -5.82 -18.05 7.20
N LYS A 123 -6.06 -19.35 7.48
CA LYS A 123 -7.38 -19.88 7.91
C LYS A 123 -7.85 -19.26 9.24
N LEU A 124 -7.10 -18.32 9.79
CA LEU A 124 -7.44 -17.49 10.92
C LEU A 124 -7.76 -16.09 10.40
N GLU A 125 -8.98 -15.68 10.58
CA GLU A 125 -9.58 -14.37 10.25
C GLU A 125 -8.89 -13.17 10.96
N THR A 126 -7.60 -13.23 11.20
CA THR A 126 -6.86 -12.12 11.78
C THR A 126 -6.28 -11.25 10.68
N LEU A 127 -6.70 -10.00 10.66
CA LEU A 127 -6.30 -8.89 9.77
C LEU A 127 -4.78 -8.57 9.77
N LEU A 128 -3.93 -9.52 10.18
CA LEU A 128 -2.50 -9.28 10.35
C LEU A 128 -1.77 -9.37 9.01
N THR A 129 -1.08 -8.31 8.67
CA THR A 129 -0.19 -8.24 7.50
C THR A 129 0.97 -9.23 7.62
N GLY A 130 1.23 -9.98 6.55
CA GLY A 130 2.33 -10.94 6.47
C GLY A 130 3.71 -10.32 6.67
N SER A 131 4.68 -11.14 7.05
CA SER A 131 6.06 -10.70 7.34
C SER A 131 6.73 -10.01 6.15
N VAL A 132 6.50 -10.48 4.93
CA VAL A 132 7.06 -9.90 3.69
C VAL A 132 6.48 -8.49 3.47
N ALA A 133 5.15 -8.35 3.49
CA ALA A 133 4.50 -7.06 3.27
C ALA A 133 4.89 -6.03 4.34
N ARG A 134 5.00 -6.45 5.60
CA ARG A 134 5.47 -5.59 6.71
C ARG A 134 6.93 -5.15 6.49
N ASN A 135 7.81 -6.07 6.13
CA ASN A 135 9.22 -5.79 5.94
C ASN A 135 9.44 -4.88 4.72
N VAL A 136 8.76 -5.16 3.61
CA VAL A 136 8.77 -4.29 2.42
C VAL A 136 8.23 -2.90 2.78
N THR A 137 7.10 -2.81 3.49
CA THR A 137 6.51 -1.52 3.85
C THR A 137 7.42 -0.69 4.76
N ASN A 138 8.15 -1.31 5.67
CA ASN A 138 9.06 -0.59 6.56
C ASN A 138 10.33 -0.09 5.85
N ASN A 139 10.87 -0.85 4.92
CA ASN A 139 12.21 -0.64 4.38
C ASN A 139 12.24 -0.15 2.92
N ALA A 140 11.12 -0.16 2.19
CA ALA A 140 11.09 0.34 0.81
C ALA A 140 11.43 1.83 0.74
N HIS A 141 12.15 2.22 -0.29
CA HIS A 141 12.28 3.61 -0.70
C HIS A 141 11.08 4.04 -1.56
N GLN A 142 10.50 3.14 -2.31
CA GLN A 142 9.36 3.32 -3.20
C GLN A 142 8.04 3.37 -2.43
N SER A 143 6.98 3.89 -3.05
CA SER A 143 5.63 3.73 -2.54
C SER A 143 5.27 2.24 -2.47
N VAL A 144 4.41 1.85 -1.52
CA VAL A 144 4.01 0.45 -1.32
C VAL A 144 2.49 0.35 -1.30
N LEU A 145 1.93 -0.56 -2.09
CA LEU A 145 0.54 -0.98 -2.05
C LEU A 145 0.45 -2.35 -1.35
N ILE A 146 -0.22 -2.38 -0.20
CA ILE A 146 -0.54 -3.59 0.54
C ILE A 146 -1.96 -3.96 0.18
N SER A 147 -2.12 -4.97 -0.66
CA SER A 147 -3.41 -5.37 -1.21
C SER A 147 -4.09 -6.40 -0.33
N ARG A 148 -5.37 -6.17 -0.07
CA ARG A 148 -6.31 -7.10 0.53
C ARG A 148 -7.36 -7.49 -0.53
N PRO A 149 -8.11 -8.58 -0.33
CA PRO A 149 -9.16 -8.96 -1.27
C PRO A 149 -10.06 -7.77 -1.59
N PRO A 150 -10.26 -7.44 -2.88
CA PRO A 150 -11.08 -6.28 -3.26
C PRO A 150 -12.54 -6.51 -2.85
N LYS A 151 -13.16 -5.49 -2.26
CA LYS A 151 -14.58 -5.54 -1.84
C LYS A 151 -15.53 -5.56 -3.04
N ARG A 152 -15.07 -5.09 -4.21
CA ARG A 152 -15.89 -4.96 -5.42
C ARG A 152 -15.08 -5.09 -6.70
N ILE A 153 -15.78 -5.34 -7.80
CA ILE A 153 -15.25 -5.23 -9.15
C ILE A 153 -15.57 -3.83 -9.68
N GLY A 154 -14.61 -3.16 -10.32
CA GLY A 154 -14.80 -1.86 -10.95
C GLY A 154 -13.96 -0.76 -10.31
N LYS A 155 -14.49 0.47 -10.27
CA LYS A 155 -13.75 1.62 -9.77
C LYS A 155 -13.62 1.63 -8.25
N LEU A 156 -12.48 2.08 -7.77
CA LEU A 156 -12.11 2.14 -6.36
C LEU A 156 -12.73 3.36 -5.65
N ARG A 157 -13.18 3.16 -4.43
CA ARG A 157 -13.45 4.21 -3.46
C ARG A 157 -12.24 4.36 -2.56
N VAL A 158 -11.74 5.57 -2.44
CA VAL A 158 -10.47 5.87 -1.79
C VAL A 158 -10.68 6.81 -0.61
N VAL A 159 -10.05 6.48 0.51
CA VAL A 159 -9.83 7.42 1.62
C VAL A 159 -8.38 7.87 1.59
N LEU A 160 -8.12 9.18 1.51
CA LEU A 160 -6.77 9.75 1.49
C LEU A 160 -6.53 10.56 2.75
N GLY A 161 -5.62 10.09 3.61
CA GLY A 161 -5.19 10.80 4.81
C GLY A 161 -4.11 11.83 4.52
N THR A 162 -4.26 13.04 5.08
CA THR A 162 -3.26 14.10 4.99
C THR A 162 -3.09 14.83 6.31
N ASP A 163 -1.85 15.17 6.65
CA ASP A 163 -1.49 16.06 7.76
C ASP A 163 -1.08 17.45 7.27
N HIS A 164 -1.25 17.73 5.98
CA HIS A 164 -0.87 18.98 5.32
C HIS A 164 0.63 19.33 5.39
N SER A 165 1.50 18.41 5.76
CA SER A 165 2.94 18.61 5.72
C SER A 165 3.43 18.86 4.29
N ALA A 166 4.59 19.50 4.14
CA ALA A 166 5.23 19.68 2.84
C ALA A 166 5.51 18.32 2.17
N TYR A 167 5.86 17.29 2.95
CA TYR A 167 6.07 15.94 2.47
C TYR A 167 4.77 15.31 1.96
N ALA A 168 3.68 15.39 2.73
CA ALA A 168 2.38 14.87 2.30
C ALA A 168 1.91 15.55 1.00
N ASN A 169 2.09 16.86 0.88
CA ASN A 169 1.74 17.58 -0.35
C ASN A 169 2.53 17.07 -1.57
N LYS A 170 3.83 16.81 -1.43
CA LYS A 170 4.65 16.22 -2.52
C LYS A 170 4.19 14.81 -2.89
N CYS A 171 3.86 13.97 -1.91
CA CYS A 171 3.31 12.64 -2.15
C CYS A 171 1.96 12.70 -2.91
N ILE A 172 1.10 13.63 -2.55
CA ILE A 172 -0.20 13.84 -3.23
C ILE A 172 0.01 14.33 -4.67
N GLU A 173 0.94 15.26 -4.91
CA GLU A 173 1.30 15.71 -6.27
C GLU A 173 1.82 14.54 -7.12
N GLN A 174 2.70 13.71 -6.56
CA GLN A 174 3.19 12.52 -7.23
C GLN A 174 2.05 11.57 -7.60
N PHE A 175 1.11 11.31 -6.67
CA PHE A 175 -0.05 10.47 -6.92
C PHE A 175 -0.97 11.05 -8.02
N ILE A 176 -1.20 12.37 -8.01
CA ILE A 176 -1.93 13.06 -9.09
C ILE A 176 -1.20 12.88 -10.42
N GLY A 177 0.13 13.01 -10.44
CA GLY A 177 0.97 12.80 -11.62
C GLY A 177 0.90 11.38 -12.19
N TRP A 178 0.60 10.37 -11.38
CA TRP A 178 0.35 9.00 -11.87
C TRP A 178 -0.97 8.85 -12.61
N SER A 179 -1.87 9.81 -12.47
CA SER A 179 -3.14 9.93 -13.22
C SER A 179 -4.00 8.66 -13.20
N PRO A 180 -4.33 8.08 -12.03
CA PRO A 180 -5.18 6.90 -11.95
C PRO A 180 -6.57 7.19 -12.51
N ARG A 181 -7.09 6.31 -13.39
CA ARG A 181 -8.39 6.45 -14.05
C ARG A 181 -9.49 5.58 -13.44
N GLY A 182 -9.08 4.66 -12.57
CA GLY A 182 -9.96 3.67 -11.95
C GLY A 182 -10.53 4.10 -10.59
N ILE A 183 -10.55 5.40 -10.25
CA ILE A 183 -11.08 5.88 -8.98
C ILE A 183 -12.48 6.46 -9.18
N GLU A 184 -13.45 5.97 -8.40
CA GLU A 184 -14.83 6.46 -8.38
C GLU A 184 -14.97 7.70 -7.51
N SER A 185 -14.45 7.63 -6.27
CA SER A 185 -14.56 8.70 -5.29
C SER A 185 -13.32 8.77 -4.40
N ILE A 186 -13.05 9.97 -3.89
CA ILE A 186 -11.97 10.21 -2.92
C ILE A 186 -12.53 10.98 -1.74
N GLU A 187 -12.38 10.42 -0.53
CA GLU A 187 -12.60 11.15 0.70
C GLU A 187 -11.26 11.56 1.31
N VAL A 188 -10.99 12.86 1.32
CA VAL A 188 -9.78 13.44 1.90
C VAL A 188 -10.00 13.67 3.37
N VAL A 189 -9.25 12.99 4.22
CA VAL A 189 -9.42 13.02 5.68
C VAL A 189 -8.23 13.67 6.34
N THR A 190 -8.52 14.66 7.18
CA THR A 190 -7.56 15.20 8.15
C THR A 190 -8.06 14.89 9.56
N ALA A 191 -7.25 14.15 10.32
CA ALA A 191 -7.53 13.91 11.73
C ALA A 191 -7.02 15.08 12.56
N PHE A 192 -7.83 15.49 13.53
CA PHE A 192 -7.52 16.59 14.44
C PHE A 192 -7.75 16.17 15.87
N ASP A 193 -6.70 16.17 16.68
CA ASP A 193 -6.80 15.91 18.11
C ASP A 193 -6.99 17.22 18.86
N ASP A 194 -8.20 17.47 19.37
CA ASP A 194 -8.55 18.67 20.11
C ASP A 194 -8.36 18.54 21.64
N THR A 195 -7.85 17.40 22.12
CA THR A 195 -7.72 17.10 23.54
C THR A 195 -6.91 18.16 24.29
N LEU A 196 -5.78 18.59 23.71
CA LEU A 196 -4.93 19.64 24.30
C LEU A 196 -5.60 21.01 24.29
N LEU A 197 -6.41 21.32 23.29
CA LEU A 197 -7.13 22.59 23.23
C LEU A 197 -8.28 22.62 24.22
N ARG A 198 -9.02 21.52 24.37
CA ARG A 198 -10.10 21.37 25.35
C ARG A 198 -9.58 21.41 26.79
N SER A 199 -8.45 20.77 27.09
CA SER A 199 -7.87 20.79 28.43
C SER A 199 -7.45 22.23 28.84
N ARG A 200 -6.82 22.98 27.95
CA ARG A 200 -6.47 24.40 28.19
C ARG A 200 -7.68 25.33 28.29
N ALA A 201 -8.77 24.97 27.57
CA ALA A 201 -10.03 25.70 27.65
C ALA A 201 -10.72 25.53 29.00
N ALA A 202 -10.66 24.34 29.56
CA ALA A 202 -11.22 24.07 30.91
C ALA A 202 -10.49 24.84 32.00
N ASP A 203 -9.19 25.08 31.82
CA ASP A 203 -8.37 25.85 32.78
C ASP A 203 -8.55 27.38 32.69
N THR A 204 -8.96 27.90 31.52
CA THR A 204 -9.00 29.37 31.26
C THR A 204 -10.40 29.95 31.04
N GLY A 205 -11.44 29.14 31.05
CA GLY A 205 -12.87 29.48 31.04
C GLY A 205 -13.36 30.40 29.92
N VAL A 206 -13.53 30.03 28.73
CA VAL A 206 -14.27 30.66 27.60
C VAL A 206 -13.46 30.80 26.28
N ALA A 207 -12.17 31.11 26.35
CA ALA A 207 -11.39 31.36 25.12
C ALA A 207 -11.07 30.06 24.30
N GLY A 208 -11.19 28.89 24.90
CA GLY A 208 -10.74 27.65 24.30
C GLY A 208 -11.67 27.04 23.24
N VAL A 209 -12.98 27.23 23.38
CA VAL A 209 -13.95 26.71 22.39
C VAL A 209 -13.82 27.50 21.08
N SER A 210 -13.74 28.81 21.14
CA SER A 210 -13.56 29.66 19.97
C SER A 210 -12.20 29.43 19.26
N ALA A 211 -11.14 29.11 20.01
CA ALA A 211 -9.85 28.77 19.40
C ALA A 211 -9.85 27.40 18.72
N ALA A 212 -10.51 26.41 19.32
CA ALA A 212 -10.64 25.08 18.72
C ALA A 212 -11.45 25.11 17.41
N ASP A 213 -12.53 25.88 17.38
CA ASP A 213 -13.35 26.07 16.19
C ASP A 213 -12.56 26.79 15.09
N ALA A 214 -11.82 27.84 15.39
CA ALA A 214 -10.98 28.55 14.42
C ALA A 214 -9.87 27.64 13.83
N VAL A 215 -9.25 26.80 14.66
CA VAL A 215 -8.25 25.82 14.19
C VAL A 215 -8.92 24.78 13.28
N ARG A 216 -10.09 24.27 13.68
CA ARG A 216 -10.86 23.31 12.87
C ARG A 216 -11.24 23.88 11.50
N ASP A 217 -11.70 25.13 11.45
CA ASP A 217 -12.05 25.83 10.21
C ASP A 217 -10.83 25.97 9.30
N ALA A 218 -9.68 26.39 9.85
CA ALA A 218 -8.44 26.50 9.10
C ALA A 218 -7.96 25.14 8.54
N ILE A 219 -8.13 24.04 9.29
CA ILE A 219 -7.83 22.69 8.83
C ILE A 219 -8.83 22.28 7.74
N SER A 220 -10.11 22.59 7.89
CA SER A 220 -11.16 22.32 6.91
C SER A 220 -10.88 22.98 5.57
N ASP A 221 -10.45 24.23 5.58
CA ASP A 221 -10.07 24.98 4.37
C ASP A 221 -8.90 24.33 3.64
N ARG A 222 -7.88 23.89 4.39
CA ARG A 222 -6.72 23.16 3.83
C ARG A 222 -7.15 21.82 3.25
N THR A 223 -7.98 21.06 3.97
CA THR A 223 -8.50 19.76 3.52
C THR A 223 -9.31 19.92 2.24
N THR A 224 -10.18 20.94 2.19
CA THR A 224 -10.95 21.30 1.00
C THR A 224 -10.05 21.69 -0.17
N SER A 225 -8.95 22.38 0.09
CA SER A 225 -7.96 22.75 -0.94
C SER A 225 -7.29 21.50 -1.54
N VAL A 226 -6.92 20.51 -0.72
CA VAL A 226 -6.39 19.23 -1.19
C VAL A 226 -7.45 18.47 -2.01
N ALA A 227 -8.69 18.43 -1.51
CA ALA A 227 -9.80 17.79 -2.23
C ALA A 227 -10.03 18.42 -3.61
N LYS A 228 -9.96 19.74 -3.73
CA LYS A 228 -10.07 20.45 -5.03
C LYS A 228 -8.99 20.00 -6.03
N ARG A 229 -7.75 19.79 -5.59
CA ARG A 229 -6.67 19.31 -6.46
C ARG A 229 -6.92 17.88 -6.94
N LEU A 230 -7.43 17.02 -6.08
CA LEU A 230 -7.72 15.61 -6.37
C LEU A 230 -8.96 15.43 -7.27
N LYS A 231 -9.78 16.47 -7.51
CA LYS A 231 -10.85 16.45 -8.52
C LYS A 231 -10.33 16.21 -9.94
N LEU A 232 -9.05 16.41 -10.20
CA LEU A 232 -8.39 16.01 -11.45
C LEU A 232 -8.41 14.48 -11.65
N ILE A 233 -8.43 13.70 -10.56
CA ILE A 233 -8.50 12.25 -10.59
C ILE A 233 -9.96 11.78 -10.55
N SER A 234 -10.75 12.28 -9.60
CA SER A 234 -12.15 11.95 -9.45
C SER A 234 -13.00 13.20 -9.14
N PRO A 235 -14.03 13.51 -9.95
CA PRO A 235 -14.95 14.61 -9.65
C PRO A 235 -15.68 14.45 -8.31
N LYS A 236 -15.90 13.21 -7.87
CA LYS A 236 -16.51 12.87 -6.58
C LYS A 236 -15.45 12.87 -5.47
N THR A 237 -14.89 14.05 -5.22
CA THR A 237 -13.87 14.21 -4.15
C THR A 237 -14.39 15.21 -3.13
N HIS A 238 -14.35 14.80 -1.85
CA HIS A 238 -14.77 15.59 -0.70
C HIS A 238 -13.67 15.67 0.34
N GLY A 239 -13.73 16.65 1.22
CA GLY A 239 -12.79 16.83 2.31
C GLY A 239 -13.51 16.80 3.65
N THR A 240 -13.02 16.00 4.59
CA THR A 240 -13.61 15.79 5.91
C THR A 240 -12.55 15.95 6.99
N VAL A 241 -12.90 16.68 8.06
CA VAL A 241 -12.08 16.81 9.27
C VAL A 241 -12.71 15.95 10.37
N VAL A 242 -11.97 15.00 10.91
CA VAL A 242 -12.41 14.08 11.95
C VAL A 242 -11.65 14.36 13.25
N VAL A 243 -12.36 14.44 14.37
CA VAL A 243 -11.76 14.57 15.71
C VAL A 243 -11.33 13.19 16.19
N GLY A 244 -10.05 13.05 16.54
CA GLY A 244 -9.50 11.80 17.06
C GLY A 244 -8.11 11.47 16.52
N SER A 245 -7.65 10.23 16.82
CA SER A 245 -6.37 9.75 16.30
C SER A 245 -6.43 9.52 14.78
N ALA A 246 -5.34 9.78 14.07
CA ALA A 246 -5.33 9.63 12.62
C ALA A 246 -5.62 8.19 12.14
N PRO A 247 -5.08 7.11 12.75
CA PRO A 247 -5.44 5.76 12.34
C PRO A 247 -6.93 5.45 12.50
N ASP A 248 -7.53 5.84 13.63
CA ASP A 248 -8.94 5.54 13.92
C ASP A 248 -9.88 6.35 13.02
N ALA A 249 -9.60 7.63 12.81
CA ALA A 249 -10.34 8.48 11.90
C ALA A 249 -10.36 7.93 10.46
N LEU A 250 -9.20 7.46 9.98
CA LEU A 250 -9.09 6.89 8.64
C LEU A 250 -9.82 5.55 8.51
N ARG A 251 -9.78 4.68 9.52
CA ARG A 251 -10.56 3.44 9.55
C ARG A 251 -12.06 3.72 9.58
N GLN A 252 -12.48 4.63 10.46
CA GLN A 252 -13.89 5.02 10.59
C GLN A 252 -14.45 5.50 9.24
N VAL A 253 -13.76 6.46 8.59
CA VAL A 253 -14.22 6.98 7.30
C VAL A 253 -14.15 5.90 6.22
N ALA A 254 -13.17 4.99 6.26
CA ALA A 254 -13.09 3.88 5.31
C ALA A 254 -14.26 2.91 5.45
N ASP A 255 -14.73 2.67 6.67
CA ASP A 255 -15.91 1.83 6.92
C ASP A 255 -17.19 2.56 6.51
N GLU A 256 -17.36 3.84 6.88
CA GLU A 256 -18.54 4.65 6.54
C GLU A 256 -18.74 4.82 5.02
N THR A 257 -17.63 4.95 4.27
CA THR A 257 -17.65 5.13 2.81
C THR A 257 -17.53 3.82 2.04
N ASP A 258 -17.39 2.69 2.76
CA ASP A 258 -17.11 1.37 2.20
C ASP A 258 -15.90 1.45 1.23
N ALA A 259 -14.80 2.03 1.70
CA ALA A 259 -13.60 2.26 0.89
C ALA A 259 -12.88 0.96 0.56
N ASP A 260 -12.29 0.93 -0.62
CA ASP A 260 -11.47 -0.18 -1.12
C ASP A 260 -10.00 0.00 -0.77
N VAL A 261 -9.56 1.27 -0.65
CA VAL A 261 -8.17 1.62 -0.39
C VAL A 261 -8.06 2.84 0.53
N ILE A 262 -7.21 2.74 1.55
CA ILE A 262 -6.72 3.89 2.31
C ILE A 262 -5.36 4.30 1.75
N ILE A 263 -5.19 5.57 1.40
CA ILE A 263 -3.92 6.14 0.95
C ILE A 263 -3.38 7.05 2.05
N VAL A 264 -2.12 6.83 2.46
CA VAL A 264 -1.41 7.67 3.42
C VAL A 264 0.01 7.94 2.97
N CYS A 265 0.64 8.98 3.51
CA CYS A 265 2.06 9.24 3.28
C CYS A 265 2.91 8.52 4.32
N ALA A 266 4.10 8.06 3.94
CA ALA A 266 4.98 7.31 4.83
C ALA A 266 5.42 8.10 6.07
N LYS A 267 5.44 9.44 5.99
CA LYS A 267 5.88 10.37 7.05
C LYS A 267 4.86 11.47 7.25
N GLY A 268 4.80 11.97 8.50
CA GLY A 268 4.04 13.14 8.89
C GLY A 268 4.92 14.24 9.46
N HIS A 269 4.32 15.25 10.10
CA HIS A 269 4.98 16.41 10.67
C HIS A 269 6.09 16.12 11.69
N SER A 270 6.04 14.98 12.38
CA SER A 270 6.93 14.65 13.51
C SER A 270 8.22 13.95 13.14
N MET A 271 8.47 13.62 11.88
CA MET A 271 9.59 12.77 11.50
C MET A 271 10.64 13.49 10.65
N LEU A 272 11.83 13.68 11.24
CA LEU A 272 13.01 14.27 10.60
C LEU A 272 13.91 13.24 9.89
N GLU A 273 13.79 11.96 10.19
CA GLU A 273 14.69 10.92 9.65
C GLU A 273 14.10 10.18 8.44
N ARG A 274 14.97 9.93 7.45
CA ARG A 274 14.60 9.49 6.09
C ARG A 274 14.10 8.05 5.96
N LEU A 275 14.23 7.20 6.97
CA LEU A 275 14.09 5.74 6.84
C LEU A 275 12.99 5.09 7.68
N THR A 276 12.24 5.84 8.51
CA THR A 276 11.23 5.23 9.38
C THR A 276 9.81 5.52 8.90
N LEU A 277 8.96 4.48 8.93
CA LEU A 277 7.54 4.59 8.65
C LEU A 277 6.83 5.29 9.82
N GLY A 278 5.93 6.23 9.54
CA GLY A 278 5.14 6.93 10.55
C GLY A 278 4.17 5.98 11.28
N SER A 279 3.84 6.29 12.53
CA SER A 279 2.94 5.47 13.37
C SER A 279 1.58 5.21 12.72
N THR A 280 0.99 6.21 12.10
CA THR A 280 -0.29 6.08 11.37
C THR A 280 -0.18 5.10 10.20
N SER A 281 0.85 5.27 9.35
CA SER A 281 1.06 4.41 8.19
C SER A 281 1.35 2.97 8.60
N LEU A 282 2.15 2.77 9.67
CA LEU A 282 2.44 1.45 10.23
C LEU A 282 1.19 0.78 10.80
N SER A 283 0.39 1.50 11.58
CA SER A 283 -0.86 0.98 12.15
C SER A 283 -1.81 0.53 11.04
N LEU A 284 -2.04 1.36 10.03
CA LEU A 284 -2.91 1.02 8.91
C LEU A 284 -2.37 -0.13 8.06
N ALA A 285 -1.06 -0.17 7.80
CA ALA A 285 -0.44 -1.28 7.09
C ALA A 285 -0.73 -2.63 7.77
N ILE A 286 -0.80 -2.66 9.11
CA ILE A 286 -1.03 -3.88 9.89
C ILE A 286 -2.50 -4.28 9.90
N ASP A 287 -3.43 -3.38 10.19
CA ASP A 287 -4.79 -3.71 10.61
C ASP A 287 -5.92 -2.92 9.91
N ALA A 288 -5.66 -2.27 8.78
CA ALA A 288 -6.72 -1.60 8.03
C ALA A 288 -7.76 -2.60 7.47
N PRO A 289 -9.05 -2.20 7.38
CA PRO A 289 -10.14 -3.07 6.90
C PRO A 289 -10.14 -3.27 5.38
N CYS A 290 -9.28 -2.55 4.66
CA CYS A 290 -9.15 -2.58 3.20
C CYS A 290 -7.68 -2.44 2.80
N SER A 291 -7.39 -2.42 1.50
CA SER A 291 -6.02 -2.22 0.98
C SER A 291 -5.43 -0.89 1.45
N VAL A 292 -4.12 -0.83 1.59
CA VAL A 292 -3.41 0.39 2.03
C VAL A 292 -2.31 0.74 1.04
N MET A 293 -2.32 1.98 0.56
CA MET A 293 -1.21 2.53 -0.22
C MET A 293 -0.42 3.52 0.64
N VAL A 294 0.84 3.24 0.83
CA VAL A 294 1.78 4.12 1.54
C VAL A 294 2.61 4.87 0.51
N LEU A 295 2.32 6.15 0.33
CA LEU A 295 3.04 7.00 -0.61
C LEU A 295 4.39 7.45 -0.05
N ARG A 296 5.41 7.42 -0.91
CA ARG A 296 6.73 7.97 -0.66
C ARG A 296 7.15 8.88 -1.80
N HIS A 297 7.74 10.01 -1.43
CA HIS A 297 8.36 10.95 -2.37
C HIS A 297 9.85 11.03 -2.11
N HIS A 298 10.65 10.94 -3.15
CA HIS A 298 12.11 11.07 -3.16
C HIS A 298 12.55 12.47 -3.52
#